data_e95edc192402ab475f61e3ac0f593c88
#
_entry.id   e95edc192402ab475f61e3ac0f593c88
#
_cell.length_a   1.000
_cell.length_b   1.000
_cell.length_c   1.000
_cell.angle_alpha   90.00
_cell.angle_beta   90.00
_cell.angle_gamma   90.00
#
_symmetry.space_group_name_H-M   'P 1'
#
loop_
_entity.id
_entity.type
_entity.pdbx_description
1 polymer ?
#
loop_
_entity_poly.entity_id
_entity_poly.type
_entity_poly.pdbx_seq_one_letter_code
_entity_poly.pdbx_strand_id
1 'polypeptide(L)'
;VIKTSLSAGTLALAALAAAGSALPSASAQIRAPMVQANAESAPVGYASMNGGTTGGAGGATVTVGNAADFVRYATSASPYVIRVNGTITLSGMQDVASNKTIIGVGTSGRVTGGGLDLDSVRNVVIRNLTFTGAGDDAINVQDGSTNIWIDHNDLSNARDGLIDIKRGSDFVTVSWNRLHHQDKSMLLGHSDGNASQDTGKLRVTYVHNWLDGTTQRHPRVRFANPVHVFNNYYVNNSGYGAASTENAGVLVENNYFENVEEPTSIQEGSSDPGNIRAVGNHLVNSGTPVTRNPGAVKAVPYPYTAEAGGAVKATVTAGAGVGRI
;
A
#
# COMPACT_ATOMS: atom_id res chain seq x y z
N VAL A 1 -70.47 79.42 -5.61
CA VAL A 1 -69.79 80.29 -6.55
C VAL A 1 -68.72 79.45 -7.29
N ILE A 2 -69.12 79.07 -8.47
CA ILE A 2 -68.44 79.28 -9.76
C ILE A 2 -67.08 78.62 -10.01
N LYS A 3 -67.13 77.63 -10.97
CA LYS A 3 -66.34 77.46 -12.18
C LYS A 3 -64.93 76.77 -12.00
N THR A 4 -64.42 75.97 -12.88
CA THR A 4 -64.77 75.52 -14.22
C THR A 4 -63.86 74.34 -14.51
N SER A 5 -64.41 73.48 -15.39
CA SER A 5 -63.74 72.35 -16.06
C SER A 5 -62.45 72.70 -16.81
N LEU A 6 -61.54 71.73 -16.95
CA LEU A 6 -60.94 71.43 -18.24
C LEU A 6 -60.36 70.00 -18.25
N SER A 7 -60.84 69.30 -19.28
CA SER A 7 -60.37 67.95 -19.64
C SER A 7 -59.06 68.05 -20.41
N ALA A 8 -58.15 67.12 -20.25
CA ALA A 8 -57.13 66.76 -21.23
C ALA A 8 -56.65 65.30 -21.04
N GLY A 9 -56.96 64.56 -21.92
CA GLY A 9 -56.33 63.71 -22.87
C GLY A 9 -55.45 62.59 -22.28
N THR A 10 -55.98 61.40 -22.35
CA THR A 10 -55.29 60.13 -22.10
C THR A 10 -54.35 59.82 -23.26
N LEU A 11 -53.04 59.69 -22.99
CA LEU A 11 -52.11 58.92 -23.84
C LEU A 11 -51.68 57.69 -23.09
N ALA A 12 -52.13 56.53 -23.55
CA ALA A 12 -51.66 55.24 -23.08
C ALA A 12 -50.30 54.93 -23.72
N LEU A 13 -49.28 54.84 -22.91
CA LEU A 13 -47.96 54.33 -23.31
C LEU A 13 -47.87 52.87 -22.89
N ALA A 14 -47.93 51.96 -23.87
CA ALA A 14 -47.70 50.54 -23.62
C ALA A 14 -46.19 50.28 -23.33
N ALA A 15 -45.90 49.90 -22.10
CA ALA A 15 -44.56 49.44 -21.71
C ALA A 15 -44.44 47.96 -22.06
N LEU A 16 -43.60 47.63 -23.02
CA LEU A 16 -43.19 46.29 -23.39
C LEU A 16 -42.22 45.74 -22.32
N ALA A 17 -42.66 44.82 -21.46
CA ALA A 17 -41.78 44.15 -20.52
C ALA A 17 -40.98 43.09 -21.27
N ALA A 18 -39.67 43.36 -21.50
CA ALA A 18 -38.72 42.34 -21.94
C ALA A 18 -38.39 41.39 -20.78
N ALA A 19 -38.90 40.17 -20.87
CA ALA A 19 -38.50 39.09 -19.98
C ALA A 19 -37.06 38.64 -20.36
N GLY A 20 -36.07 39.14 -19.62
CA GLY A 20 -34.71 38.66 -19.69
C GLY A 20 -34.59 37.29 -19.01
N SER A 21 -34.51 36.23 -19.82
CA SER A 21 -34.13 34.89 -19.31
C SER A 21 -32.68 34.89 -18.89
N ALA A 22 -32.41 34.95 -17.60
CA ALA A 22 -31.09 34.71 -17.04
C ALA A 22 -30.70 33.25 -17.25
N LEU A 23 -29.74 32.98 -18.10
CA LEU A 23 -29.09 31.69 -18.22
C LEU A 23 -28.34 31.38 -16.91
N PRO A 24 -28.41 30.14 -16.36
CA PRO A 24 -27.63 29.77 -15.18
C PRO A 24 -26.14 29.82 -15.55
N SER A 25 -25.38 30.61 -14.82
CA SER A 25 -23.91 30.64 -14.90
C SER A 25 -23.39 29.23 -14.53
N ALA A 26 -22.85 28.52 -15.50
CA ALA A 26 -22.09 27.32 -15.26
C ALA A 26 -20.84 27.71 -14.45
N SER A 27 -20.83 27.45 -13.15
CA SER A 27 -19.63 27.52 -12.35
C SER A 27 -18.66 26.46 -12.87
N ALA A 28 -17.61 26.91 -13.56
CA ALA A 28 -16.48 26.05 -13.90
C ALA A 28 -15.87 25.53 -12.58
N GLN A 29 -16.14 24.27 -12.26
CA GLN A 29 -15.39 23.59 -11.22
C GLN A 29 -13.95 23.47 -11.72
N ILE A 30 -13.06 24.25 -11.12
CA ILE A 30 -11.62 24.07 -11.27
C ILE A 30 -11.33 22.72 -10.62
N ARG A 31 -11.26 21.65 -11.43
CA ARG A 31 -10.66 20.40 -10.98
C ARG A 31 -9.20 20.73 -10.68
N ALA A 32 -8.79 20.56 -9.41
CA ALA A 32 -7.39 20.53 -9.09
C ALA A 32 -6.70 19.52 -10.03
N PRO A 33 -5.50 19.82 -10.55
CA PRO A 33 -4.78 18.85 -11.36
C PRO A 33 -4.66 17.57 -10.52
N MET A 34 -5.18 16.45 -11.02
CA MET A 34 -4.87 15.15 -10.44
C MET A 34 -3.37 14.96 -10.63
N VAL A 35 -2.63 15.00 -9.54
CA VAL A 35 -1.26 14.53 -9.52
C VAL A 35 -1.37 13.04 -9.81
N GLN A 36 -1.18 12.66 -11.07
CA GLN A 36 -1.02 11.27 -11.44
C GLN A 36 0.34 10.89 -10.86
N ALA A 37 0.35 10.15 -9.78
CA ALA A 37 1.57 9.55 -9.27
C ALA A 37 2.12 8.70 -10.43
N ASN A 38 3.24 9.12 -11.01
CA ASN A 38 3.92 8.31 -12.02
C ASN A 38 4.33 7.02 -11.32
N ALA A 39 3.77 5.90 -11.77
CA ALA A 39 4.14 4.60 -11.23
C ALA A 39 5.66 4.42 -11.31
N GLU A 40 6.27 4.07 -10.20
CA GLU A 40 7.71 3.87 -10.13
C GLU A 40 8.13 2.75 -11.09
N SER A 41 9.16 3.01 -11.89
CA SER A 41 9.71 2.02 -12.83
C SER A 41 10.70 1.05 -12.15
N ALA A 42 11.14 1.37 -10.93
CA ALA A 42 12.07 0.61 -10.12
C ALA A 42 11.71 0.76 -8.63
N PRO A 43 12.01 -0.22 -7.78
CA PRO A 43 11.72 -0.13 -6.36
C PRO A 43 12.57 0.96 -5.69
N VAL A 44 11.97 1.63 -4.70
CA VAL A 44 12.67 2.42 -3.70
C VAL A 44 13.04 1.54 -2.50
N GLY A 45 13.79 2.06 -1.56
CA GLY A 45 14.05 1.36 -0.31
C GLY A 45 14.95 0.13 -0.45
N TYR A 46 14.73 -0.86 0.40
CA TYR A 46 15.62 -2.00 0.48
C TYR A 46 15.65 -2.86 -0.79
N ALA A 47 14.56 -2.99 -1.53
CA ALA A 47 14.56 -3.76 -2.78
C ALA A 47 15.40 -3.10 -3.91
N SER A 48 15.81 -1.83 -3.76
CA SER A 48 16.76 -1.16 -4.66
C SER A 48 18.23 -1.47 -4.35
N MET A 49 18.48 -2.06 -3.18
CA MET A 49 19.82 -2.41 -2.71
C MET A 49 20.24 -3.83 -3.13
N ASN A 50 21.42 -4.26 -2.74
CA ASN A 50 21.93 -5.62 -2.99
C ASN A 50 21.84 -6.02 -4.48
N GLY A 51 22.18 -5.09 -5.38
CA GLY A 51 22.09 -5.28 -6.83
C GLY A 51 20.71 -4.93 -7.44
N GLY A 52 19.74 -4.54 -6.61
CA GLY A 52 18.39 -4.14 -7.04
C GLY A 52 17.47 -5.31 -7.36
N THR A 53 16.22 -4.98 -7.66
CA THR A 53 15.17 -5.95 -8.02
C THR A 53 14.65 -5.63 -9.41
N THR A 54 14.90 -6.51 -10.36
CA THR A 54 14.51 -6.37 -11.77
C THR A 54 13.48 -7.41 -12.22
N GLY A 55 13.19 -8.38 -11.34
CA GLY A 55 12.24 -9.44 -11.59
C GLY A 55 12.61 -10.31 -12.81
N GLY A 56 11.65 -10.51 -13.68
CA GLY A 56 11.82 -11.26 -14.93
C GLY A 56 12.43 -10.48 -16.10
N ALA A 57 13.00 -9.28 -15.86
CA ALA A 57 13.60 -8.47 -16.92
C ALA A 57 14.68 -9.25 -17.67
N GLY A 58 14.66 -9.16 -19.01
CA GLY A 58 15.54 -9.94 -19.89
C GLY A 58 15.04 -11.35 -20.21
N GLY A 59 13.98 -11.83 -19.55
CA GLY A 59 13.29 -13.07 -19.88
C GLY A 59 12.14 -12.88 -20.87
N ALA A 60 11.51 -13.99 -21.25
CA ALA A 60 10.36 -13.95 -22.13
C ALA A 60 9.14 -13.34 -21.41
N THR A 61 8.34 -12.58 -22.14
CA THR A 61 7.05 -12.09 -21.67
C THR A 61 5.95 -13.04 -22.13
N VAL A 62 5.13 -13.52 -21.20
CA VAL A 62 3.99 -14.40 -21.46
C VAL A 62 2.72 -13.80 -20.85
N THR A 63 1.57 -14.07 -21.48
CA THR A 63 0.27 -13.69 -20.93
C THR A 63 -0.48 -14.96 -20.55
N VAL A 64 -0.99 -15.01 -19.32
CA VAL A 64 -1.71 -16.15 -18.76
C VAL A 64 -3.10 -15.74 -18.27
N GLY A 65 -4.07 -16.64 -18.38
CA GLY A 65 -5.45 -16.43 -17.93
C GLY A 65 -6.01 -17.64 -17.18
N ASN A 66 -5.17 -18.64 -16.87
CA ASN A 66 -5.56 -19.83 -16.13
C ASN A 66 -4.43 -20.31 -15.22
N ALA A 67 -4.79 -21.15 -14.22
CA ALA A 67 -3.84 -21.62 -13.21
C ALA A 67 -2.73 -22.52 -13.79
N ALA A 68 -3.01 -23.37 -14.76
CA ALA A 68 -2.01 -24.29 -15.29
C ALA A 68 -0.86 -23.55 -15.99
N ASP A 69 -1.17 -22.57 -16.84
CA ASP A 69 -0.16 -21.74 -17.48
C ASP A 69 0.57 -20.85 -16.46
N PHE A 70 -0.16 -20.28 -15.51
CA PHE A 70 0.45 -19.48 -14.45
C PHE A 70 1.49 -20.31 -13.67
N VAL A 71 1.11 -21.47 -13.15
CA VAL A 71 2.01 -22.36 -12.39
C VAL A 71 3.23 -22.74 -13.22
N ARG A 72 3.03 -23.14 -14.47
CA ARG A 72 4.12 -23.53 -15.37
C ARG A 72 5.20 -22.45 -15.51
N TYR A 73 4.82 -21.17 -15.65
CA TYR A 73 5.77 -20.07 -15.79
C TYR A 73 6.29 -19.56 -14.46
N ALA A 74 5.46 -19.53 -13.41
CA ALA A 74 5.85 -19.11 -12.09
C ALA A 74 6.94 -20.01 -11.49
N THR A 75 6.85 -21.32 -11.69
CA THR A 75 7.82 -22.31 -11.17
C THR A 75 9.03 -22.55 -12.07
N SER A 76 9.04 -22.01 -13.28
CA SER A 76 10.15 -22.20 -14.23
C SER A 76 11.46 -21.62 -13.68
N ALA A 77 12.59 -22.32 -13.88
CA ALA A 77 13.92 -21.82 -13.57
C ALA A 77 14.35 -20.63 -14.45
N SER A 78 13.76 -20.49 -15.65
CA SER A 78 14.04 -19.37 -16.56
C SER A 78 13.37 -18.09 -16.10
N PRO A 79 13.95 -16.89 -16.33
CA PRO A 79 13.30 -15.63 -16.03
C PRO A 79 12.07 -15.42 -16.93
N TYR A 80 10.99 -14.88 -16.34
CA TYR A 80 9.76 -14.54 -17.06
C TYR A 80 9.11 -13.24 -16.55
N VAL A 81 8.55 -12.48 -17.49
CA VAL A 81 7.52 -11.47 -17.21
C VAL A 81 6.15 -12.14 -17.48
N ILE A 82 5.42 -12.45 -16.41
CA ILE A 82 4.14 -13.15 -16.44
C ILE A 82 3.03 -12.11 -16.32
N ARG A 83 2.33 -11.85 -17.42
CA ARG A 83 1.20 -10.92 -17.48
C ARG A 83 -0.09 -11.67 -17.19
N VAL A 84 -0.70 -11.40 -16.06
CA VAL A 84 -1.96 -12.04 -15.65
C VAL A 84 -3.14 -11.25 -16.24
N ASN A 85 -3.90 -11.88 -17.11
CA ASN A 85 -5.08 -11.32 -17.75
C ASN A 85 -6.32 -12.17 -17.40
N GLY A 86 -7.05 -11.74 -16.41
CA GLY A 86 -8.20 -12.47 -15.84
C GLY A 86 -7.89 -13.07 -14.47
N THR A 87 -8.71 -14.03 -14.05
CA THR A 87 -8.64 -14.64 -12.73
C THR A 87 -7.88 -15.96 -12.75
N ILE A 88 -6.84 -16.04 -11.93
CA ILE A 88 -6.12 -17.27 -11.63
C ILE A 88 -6.66 -17.81 -10.29
N THR A 89 -7.32 -18.97 -10.34
CA THR A 89 -7.78 -19.66 -9.12
C THR A 89 -6.76 -20.71 -8.72
N LEU A 90 -6.09 -20.48 -7.59
CA LEU A 90 -5.10 -21.37 -7.00
C LEU A 90 -5.72 -22.24 -5.91
N SER A 91 -5.07 -23.39 -5.64
CA SER A 91 -5.37 -24.24 -4.50
C SER A 91 -4.16 -24.27 -3.57
N GLY A 92 -4.27 -23.58 -2.42
CA GLY A 92 -3.16 -23.42 -1.48
C GLY A 92 -2.10 -22.42 -1.94
N MET A 93 -0.94 -22.49 -1.31
CA MET A 93 0.20 -21.62 -1.61
C MET A 93 0.94 -22.13 -2.83
N GLN A 94 1.15 -21.25 -3.80
CA GLN A 94 1.83 -21.56 -5.07
C GLN A 94 3.26 -21.03 -5.06
N ASP A 95 4.21 -21.94 -5.26
CA ASP A 95 5.64 -21.58 -5.35
C ASP A 95 5.90 -20.65 -6.54
N VAL A 96 6.75 -19.67 -6.30
CA VAL A 96 7.27 -18.73 -7.31
C VAL A 96 8.79 -18.85 -7.34
N ALA A 97 9.37 -19.23 -8.47
CA ALA A 97 10.82 -19.32 -8.65
C ALA A 97 11.47 -17.93 -8.80
N SER A 98 12.79 -17.86 -8.65
CA SER A 98 13.59 -16.63 -8.82
C SER A 98 13.43 -16.00 -10.20
N ASN A 99 13.74 -14.70 -10.29
CA ASN A 99 13.75 -13.92 -11.53
C ASN A 99 12.37 -13.90 -12.23
N LYS A 100 11.34 -13.52 -11.50
CA LYS A 100 9.97 -13.39 -12.00
C LYS A 100 9.44 -11.97 -11.82
N THR A 101 8.73 -11.48 -12.83
CA THR A 101 7.78 -10.40 -12.69
C THR A 101 6.39 -10.95 -12.92
N ILE A 102 5.52 -10.89 -11.92
CA ILE A 102 4.11 -11.25 -11.99
C ILE A 102 3.32 -9.95 -11.96
N ILE A 103 2.66 -9.61 -13.07
CA ILE A 103 2.01 -8.30 -13.23
C ILE A 103 0.61 -8.44 -13.84
N GLY A 104 -0.37 -7.77 -13.23
CA GLY A 104 -1.73 -7.73 -13.77
C GLY A 104 -1.85 -6.85 -15.01
N VAL A 105 -2.66 -7.27 -15.97
CA VAL A 105 -2.99 -6.51 -17.18
C VAL A 105 -4.13 -5.54 -16.86
N GLY A 106 -3.87 -4.25 -16.93
CA GLY A 106 -4.86 -3.23 -16.56
C GLY A 106 -5.39 -3.46 -15.15
N THR A 107 -6.69 -3.68 -14.99
CA THR A 107 -7.33 -4.02 -13.72
C THR A 107 -7.87 -5.46 -13.68
N SER A 108 -7.53 -6.30 -14.67
CA SER A 108 -8.11 -7.63 -14.82
C SER A 108 -7.36 -8.72 -14.06
N GLY A 109 -6.06 -8.51 -13.76
CA GLY A 109 -5.22 -9.51 -13.11
C GLY A 109 -5.65 -9.81 -11.68
N ARG A 110 -6.06 -11.07 -11.41
CA ARG A 110 -6.56 -11.50 -10.10
C ARG A 110 -6.04 -12.88 -9.73
N VAL A 111 -5.73 -13.06 -8.45
CA VAL A 111 -5.40 -14.36 -7.83
C VAL A 111 -6.43 -14.63 -6.73
N THR A 112 -7.03 -15.82 -6.73
CA THR A 112 -8.07 -16.20 -5.76
C THR A 112 -7.88 -17.63 -5.26
N GLY A 113 -8.44 -17.94 -4.07
CA GLY A 113 -8.46 -19.28 -3.48
C GLY A 113 -7.15 -19.73 -2.85
N GLY A 114 -6.02 -19.30 -3.38
CA GLY A 114 -4.67 -19.53 -2.84
C GLY A 114 -3.83 -18.28 -2.82
N GLY A 115 -2.57 -18.43 -2.41
CA GLY A 115 -1.57 -17.37 -2.34
C GLY A 115 -0.30 -17.70 -3.12
N LEU A 116 0.69 -16.81 -3.03
CA LEU A 116 2.02 -17.01 -3.61
C LEU A 116 3.05 -17.26 -2.51
N ASP A 117 3.87 -18.28 -2.66
CA ASP A 117 4.98 -18.61 -1.77
C ASP A 117 6.34 -18.34 -2.44
N LEU A 118 7.11 -17.47 -1.82
CA LEU A 118 8.45 -17.11 -2.22
C LEU A 118 9.42 -17.70 -1.18
N ASP A 119 9.82 -18.96 -1.39
CA ASP A 119 10.69 -19.70 -0.51
C ASP A 119 12.09 -19.84 -1.11
N SER A 120 13.12 -19.31 -0.41
CA SER A 120 14.53 -19.44 -0.83
C SER A 120 14.81 -18.89 -2.25
N VAL A 121 14.10 -17.84 -2.65
CA VAL A 121 14.17 -17.25 -3.99
C VAL A 121 14.68 -15.82 -3.97
N ARG A 122 15.01 -15.30 -5.14
CA ARG A 122 15.50 -13.94 -5.29
C ARG A 122 14.97 -13.25 -6.54
N ASN A 123 14.99 -11.91 -6.49
CA ASN A 123 14.70 -11.07 -7.63
C ASN A 123 13.30 -11.32 -8.20
N VAL A 124 12.27 -11.05 -7.37
CA VAL A 124 10.87 -11.24 -7.75
C VAL A 124 10.10 -9.92 -7.61
N VAL A 125 9.27 -9.61 -8.61
CA VAL A 125 8.35 -8.47 -8.61
C VAL A 125 6.93 -8.99 -8.70
N ILE A 126 6.05 -8.59 -7.76
CA ILE A 126 4.61 -8.88 -7.74
C ILE A 126 3.88 -7.56 -7.79
N ARG A 127 3.17 -7.29 -8.88
CA ARG A 127 2.69 -5.94 -9.15
C ARG A 127 1.30 -5.89 -9.79
N ASN A 128 0.50 -4.90 -9.39
CA ASN A 128 -0.77 -4.58 -10.04
C ASN A 128 -1.77 -5.75 -10.10
N LEU A 129 -1.88 -6.53 -9.03
CA LEU A 129 -2.73 -7.71 -8.91
C LEU A 129 -3.73 -7.58 -7.77
N THR A 130 -4.95 -8.08 -8.00
CA THR A 130 -5.91 -8.29 -6.91
C THR A 130 -5.73 -9.67 -6.30
N PHE A 131 -5.55 -9.76 -4.97
CA PHE A 131 -5.54 -10.99 -4.20
C PHE A 131 -6.75 -11.05 -3.28
N THR A 132 -7.51 -12.15 -3.31
CA THR A 132 -8.65 -12.32 -2.40
C THR A 132 -8.99 -13.78 -2.16
N GLY A 133 -9.42 -14.10 -0.94
CA GLY A 133 -9.86 -15.44 -0.57
C GLY A 133 -8.73 -16.47 -0.51
N ALA A 134 -7.50 -16.06 -0.20
CA ALA A 134 -6.40 -17.00 0.03
C ALA A 134 -6.69 -17.91 1.23
N GLY A 135 -6.43 -19.21 1.07
CA GLY A 135 -6.65 -20.21 2.12
C GLY A 135 -5.60 -20.19 3.24
N ASP A 136 -4.57 -19.35 3.12
CA ASP A 136 -3.50 -19.05 4.08
C ASP A 136 -3.09 -17.60 3.87
N ASP A 137 -1.79 -17.26 3.76
CA ASP A 137 -1.32 -15.93 3.37
C ASP A 137 -1.65 -15.62 1.89
N ALA A 138 -1.85 -14.35 1.54
CA ALA A 138 -1.98 -13.98 0.13
C ALA A 138 -0.61 -13.95 -0.58
N ILE A 139 0.41 -13.41 0.09
CA ILE A 139 1.81 -13.42 -0.35
C ILE A 139 2.69 -13.75 0.86
N ASN A 140 3.44 -14.84 0.77
CA ASN A 140 4.42 -15.27 1.75
C ASN A 140 5.84 -15.17 1.19
N VAL A 141 6.76 -14.57 1.95
CA VAL A 141 8.19 -14.42 1.60
C VAL A 141 9.00 -15.01 2.74
N GLN A 142 9.70 -16.13 2.50
CA GLN A 142 10.35 -16.87 3.58
C GLN A 142 11.70 -17.49 3.18
N ASP A 143 12.34 -18.06 4.21
CA ASP A 143 13.55 -18.89 4.13
C ASP A 143 14.68 -18.26 3.32
N GLY A 144 15.03 -16.99 3.67
CA GLY A 144 16.14 -16.27 3.08
C GLY A 144 15.86 -15.68 1.70
N SER A 145 14.60 -15.58 1.28
CA SER A 145 14.25 -14.90 0.03
C SER A 145 14.71 -13.44 0.03
N THR A 146 15.20 -12.95 -1.10
CA THR A 146 15.84 -11.63 -1.16
C THR A 146 15.57 -10.88 -2.46
N ASN A 147 15.62 -9.54 -2.39
CA ASN A 147 15.34 -8.67 -3.52
C ASN A 147 13.92 -8.92 -4.07
N ILE A 148 12.94 -8.61 -3.23
CA ILE A 148 11.51 -8.78 -3.53
C ILE A 148 10.84 -7.42 -3.54
N TRP A 149 10.03 -7.15 -4.56
CA TRP A 149 9.22 -5.94 -4.67
C TRP A 149 7.74 -6.28 -4.85
N ILE A 150 6.92 -5.91 -3.86
CA ILE A 150 5.47 -6.12 -3.82
C ILE A 150 4.81 -4.76 -3.94
N ASP A 151 4.18 -4.47 -5.08
CA ASP A 151 3.84 -3.11 -5.45
C ASP A 151 2.48 -2.96 -6.14
N HIS A 152 1.71 -1.93 -5.79
CA HIS A 152 0.41 -1.60 -6.39
C HIS A 152 -0.59 -2.77 -6.43
N ASN A 153 -0.59 -3.66 -5.44
CA ASN A 153 -1.58 -4.72 -5.35
C ASN A 153 -2.77 -4.28 -4.48
N ASP A 154 -3.90 -4.93 -4.69
CA ASP A 154 -5.10 -4.82 -3.85
C ASP A 154 -5.33 -6.17 -3.17
N LEU A 155 -5.19 -6.23 -1.84
CA LEU A 155 -5.17 -7.48 -1.08
C LEU A 155 -6.26 -7.48 -0.01
N SER A 156 -7.03 -8.59 0.07
CA SER A 156 -8.13 -8.72 1.02
C SER A 156 -8.51 -10.18 1.29
N ASN A 157 -9.20 -10.40 2.42
CA ASN A 157 -9.89 -11.66 2.74
C ASN A 157 -8.99 -12.91 2.67
N ALA A 158 -7.77 -12.86 3.16
CA ALA A 158 -6.95 -14.04 3.39
C ALA A 158 -7.30 -14.70 4.73
N ARG A 159 -6.99 -15.98 4.87
CA ARG A 159 -7.21 -16.71 6.12
C ARG A 159 -6.23 -16.31 7.23
N ASP A 160 -4.97 -16.03 6.88
CA ASP A 160 -3.94 -15.53 7.81
C ASP A 160 -3.47 -14.13 7.38
N GLY A 161 -2.26 -13.93 6.90
CA GLY A 161 -1.72 -12.63 6.53
C GLY A 161 -2.01 -12.22 5.08
N LEU A 162 -1.90 -10.92 4.78
CA LEU A 162 -1.94 -10.46 3.39
C LEU A 162 -0.54 -10.45 2.77
N ILE A 163 0.47 -10.01 3.53
CA ILE A 163 1.88 -10.02 3.09
C ILE A 163 2.75 -10.36 4.30
N ASP A 164 3.19 -11.59 4.39
CA ASP A 164 4.05 -12.04 5.48
C ASP A 164 5.50 -12.22 4.99
N ILE A 165 6.46 -11.66 5.74
CA ILE A 165 7.89 -11.72 5.43
C ILE A 165 8.60 -12.31 6.65
N LYS A 166 9.30 -13.41 6.48
CA LYS A 166 9.79 -14.20 7.62
C LYS A 166 11.05 -15.00 7.31
N ARG A 167 11.63 -15.60 8.37
CA ARG A 167 12.71 -16.59 8.29
C ARG A 167 13.91 -16.13 7.48
N GLY A 168 14.52 -15.01 7.89
CA GLY A 168 15.76 -14.49 7.34
C GLY A 168 15.63 -13.88 5.94
N SER A 169 14.42 -13.68 5.43
CA SER A 169 14.21 -12.95 4.16
C SER A 169 14.68 -11.50 4.28
N ASP A 170 15.12 -10.89 3.16
CA ASP A 170 15.87 -9.65 3.24
C ASP A 170 15.75 -8.79 1.98
N PHE A 171 16.05 -7.49 2.06
CA PHE A 171 15.99 -6.56 0.94
C PHE A 171 14.64 -6.54 0.23
N VAL A 172 13.56 -6.31 0.99
CA VAL A 172 12.19 -6.29 0.49
C VAL A 172 11.64 -4.87 0.53
N THR A 173 10.85 -4.51 -0.48
CA THR A 173 10.01 -3.31 -0.45
C THR A 173 8.56 -3.68 -0.72
N VAL A 174 7.68 -3.19 0.15
CA VAL A 174 6.22 -3.27 0.04
C VAL A 174 5.72 -1.85 -0.17
N SER A 175 5.22 -1.55 -1.38
CA SER A 175 4.88 -0.19 -1.76
C SER A 175 3.55 -0.09 -2.49
N TRP A 176 2.82 1.00 -2.27
CA TRP A 176 1.60 1.34 -3.00
C TRP A 176 0.51 0.26 -3.01
N ASN A 177 0.52 -0.68 -2.05
CA ASN A 177 -0.53 -1.68 -1.94
C ASN A 177 -1.72 -1.12 -1.17
N ARG A 178 -2.92 -1.57 -1.52
CA ARG A 178 -4.11 -1.39 -0.69
C ARG A 178 -4.43 -2.70 0.02
N LEU A 179 -4.48 -2.66 1.35
CA LEU A 179 -4.80 -3.79 2.22
C LEU A 179 -6.10 -3.48 2.94
N HIS A 180 -7.12 -4.35 2.79
CA HIS A 180 -8.45 -4.08 3.35
C HIS A 180 -9.22 -5.36 3.67
N HIS A 181 -10.32 -5.24 4.45
CA HIS A 181 -11.19 -6.37 4.85
C HIS A 181 -10.38 -7.54 5.40
N GLN A 182 -9.49 -7.27 6.36
CA GLN A 182 -8.55 -8.24 6.89
C GLN A 182 -8.26 -7.98 8.37
N ASP A 183 -8.09 -9.06 9.13
CA ASP A 183 -7.63 -8.98 10.53
C ASP A 183 -6.11 -8.79 10.59
N LYS A 184 -5.33 -9.69 10.00
CA LYS A 184 -3.87 -9.71 10.04
C LYS A 184 -3.29 -9.27 8.70
N SER A 185 -2.58 -8.14 8.64
CA SER A 185 -2.13 -7.57 7.37
C SER A 185 -0.72 -7.98 6.97
N MET A 186 0.30 -7.62 7.77
CA MET A 186 1.71 -7.80 7.39
C MET A 186 2.54 -8.24 8.60
N LEU A 187 3.03 -9.48 8.60
CA LEU A 187 3.98 -9.96 9.60
C LEU A 187 5.41 -9.79 9.09
N LEU A 188 6.31 -9.33 9.97
CA LEU A 188 7.75 -9.34 9.73
C LEU A 188 8.47 -10.06 10.87
N GLY A 189 8.95 -11.27 10.59
CA GLY A 189 9.53 -12.19 11.58
C GLY A 189 8.54 -13.21 12.10
N HIS A 190 8.86 -14.51 11.91
CA HIS A 190 7.95 -15.63 12.08
C HIS A 190 7.46 -15.83 13.52
N SER A 191 8.39 -15.92 14.47
CA SER A 191 8.08 -16.19 15.89
C SER A 191 9.16 -15.65 16.81
N ASP A 192 8.86 -15.51 18.09
CA ASP A 192 9.79 -15.01 19.11
C ASP A 192 11.03 -15.92 19.26
N GLY A 193 10.93 -17.20 18.88
CA GLY A 193 12.06 -18.15 18.89
C GLY A 193 13.02 -18.06 17.69
N ASN A 194 12.79 -17.17 16.71
CA ASN A 194 13.55 -17.14 15.45
C ASN A 194 14.77 -16.20 15.47
N ALA A 195 15.22 -15.73 16.62
CA ALA A 195 16.32 -14.76 16.73
C ALA A 195 17.58 -15.14 15.94
N SER A 196 17.97 -16.42 15.95
CA SER A 196 19.16 -16.90 15.25
C SER A 196 19.08 -16.80 13.72
N GLN A 197 17.88 -16.91 13.16
CA GLN A 197 17.63 -16.82 11.72
C GLN A 197 17.39 -15.38 11.27
N ASP A 198 16.72 -14.58 12.11
CA ASP A 198 16.14 -13.29 11.72
C ASP A 198 17.03 -12.09 12.09
N THR A 199 17.84 -12.19 13.17
CA THR A 199 18.70 -11.07 13.60
C THR A 199 19.70 -10.68 12.52
N GLY A 200 19.72 -9.38 12.16
CA GLY A 200 20.57 -8.84 11.09
C GLY A 200 20.06 -9.07 9.67
N LYS A 201 18.87 -9.64 9.55
CA LYS A 201 18.08 -9.81 8.33
C LYS A 201 16.77 -9.03 8.42
N LEU A 202 15.81 -9.38 7.60
CA LEU A 202 14.47 -8.80 7.57
C LEU A 202 14.48 -7.28 7.31
N ARG A 203 15.41 -6.81 6.47
CA ARG A 203 15.47 -5.40 6.06
C ARG A 203 14.34 -5.11 5.08
N VAL A 204 13.32 -4.40 5.55
CA VAL A 204 12.10 -4.14 4.78
C VAL A 204 11.75 -2.66 4.81
N THR A 205 11.29 -2.17 3.66
CA THR A 205 10.68 -0.85 3.50
C THR A 205 9.19 -1.00 3.22
N TYR A 206 8.37 -0.29 3.99
CA TYR A 206 6.93 -0.15 3.78
C TYR A 206 6.63 1.30 3.44
N VAL A 207 6.17 1.59 2.22
CA VAL A 207 5.98 2.97 1.75
C VAL A 207 4.74 3.11 0.87
N HIS A 208 4.00 4.20 1.06
CA HIS A 208 2.77 4.54 0.32
C HIS A 208 1.69 3.43 0.32
N ASN A 209 1.69 2.55 1.31
CA ASN A 209 0.62 1.57 1.44
C ASN A 209 -0.63 2.18 2.08
N TRP A 210 -1.79 1.72 1.66
CA TRP A 210 -3.08 2.07 2.22
C TRP A 210 -3.60 0.93 3.09
N LEU A 211 -3.60 1.13 4.42
CA LEU A 211 -4.11 0.19 5.43
C LEU A 211 -5.55 0.60 5.75
N ASP A 212 -6.52 0.05 5.01
CA ASP A 212 -7.91 0.50 4.95
C ASP A 212 -8.82 -0.39 5.80
N GLY A 213 -9.04 -0.02 7.05
CA GLY A 213 -9.95 -0.70 7.96
C GLY A 213 -9.50 -2.09 8.42
N THR A 214 -8.21 -2.38 8.35
CA THR A 214 -7.60 -3.64 8.82
C THR A 214 -7.34 -3.57 10.33
N THR A 215 -7.25 -4.75 11.02
CA THR A 215 -7.18 -4.75 12.47
C THR A 215 -5.75 -4.61 13.00
N GLN A 216 -4.80 -5.43 12.56
CA GLN A 216 -3.48 -5.54 13.16
C GLN A 216 -2.36 -5.89 12.18
N ARG A 217 -1.10 -5.82 12.62
CA ARG A 217 0.12 -6.12 11.87
C ARG A 217 0.33 -5.18 10.67
N HIS A 218 0.65 -3.89 10.94
CA HIS A 218 0.81 -2.88 9.87
C HIS A 218 2.18 -2.15 9.85
N PRO A 219 3.34 -2.81 9.89
CA PRO A 219 3.61 -4.22 10.14
C PRO A 219 3.75 -4.55 11.64
N ARG A 220 3.72 -5.86 12.00
CA ARG A 220 4.26 -6.36 13.27
C ARG A 220 5.67 -6.89 13.05
N VAL A 221 6.66 -6.27 13.67
CA VAL A 221 8.09 -6.49 13.42
C VAL A 221 8.76 -7.21 14.59
N ARG A 222 9.56 -8.24 14.30
CA ARG A 222 10.48 -8.92 15.22
C ARG A 222 11.91 -8.85 14.72
N PHE A 223 12.88 -8.66 15.62
CA PHE A 223 14.36 -8.72 15.42
C PHE A 223 14.96 -7.77 14.40
N ALA A 224 14.23 -7.38 13.37
CA ALA A 224 14.72 -6.54 12.28
C ALA A 224 15.12 -5.13 12.73
N ASN A 225 16.28 -4.63 12.30
CA ASN A 225 16.73 -3.26 12.62
C ASN A 225 17.75 -2.75 11.60
N PRO A 226 17.46 -1.69 10.81
CA PRO A 226 16.22 -0.93 10.82
C PRO A 226 15.16 -1.50 9.89
N VAL A 227 13.89 -1.29 10.25
CA VAL A 227 12.75 -1.37 9.34
C VAL A 227 12.26 0.05 9.09
N HIS A 228 11.94 0.38 7.85
CA HIS A 228 11.50 1.71 7.47
C HIS A 228 10.02 1.71 7.07
N VAL A 229 9.20 2.44 7.82
CA VAL A 229 7.75 2.58 7.63
C VAL A 229 7.45 4.06 7.41
N PHE A 230 7.27 4.49 6.15
CA PHE A 230 7.10 5.91 5.87
C PHE A 230 6.07 6.19 4.78
N ASN A 231 5.44 7.32 4.88
CA ASN A 231 4.42 7.81 3.95
C ASN A 231 3.28 6.80 3.67
N ASN A 232 2.92 5.96 4.65
CA ASN A 232 1.75 5.10 4.55
C ASN A 232 0.50 5.80 5.10
N TYR A 233 -0.65 5.43 4.58
CA TYR A 233 -1.95 5.88 5.07
C TYR A 233 -2.66 4.78 5.85
N TYR A 234 -2.88 5.04 7.11
CA TYR A 234 -3.59 4.20 8.07
C TYR A 234 -4.95 4.80 8.33
N VAL A 235 -6.02 4.04 8.14
CA VAL A 235 -7.38 4.54 8.43
C VAL A 235 -8.24 3.47 9.06
N ASN A 236 -8.90 3.81 10.16
CA ASN A 236 -9.82 2.94 10.88
C ASN A 236 -9.21 1.58 11.30
N ASN A 237 -7.93 1.56 11.64
CA ASN A 237 -7.26 0.35 12.11
C ASN A 237 -7.58 0.15 13.59
N SER A 238 -8.36 -0.90 13.91
CA SER A 238 -8.98 -1.06 15.24
C SER A 238 -8.09 -1.67 16.31
N GLY A 239 -6.99 -2.31 15.95
CA GLY A 239 -5.98 -2.77 16.89
C GLY A 239 -4.85 -1.75 17.02
N TYR A 240 -3.75 -1.98 16.30
CA TYR A 240 -2.60 -1.08 16.32
C TYR A 240 -2.09 -0.80 14.89
N GLY A 241 -1.34 0.27 14.72
CA GLY A 241 -0.61 0.57 13.48
C GLY A 241 0.69 -0.25 13.37
N ALA A 242 1.86 0.39 13.38
CA ALA A 242 3.14 -0.31 13.31
C ALA A 242 3.58 -0.82 14.69
N ALA A 243 3.95 -2.10 14.80
CA ALA A 243 4.46 -2.67 16.05
C ALA A 243 5.92 -3.14 15.93
N SER A 244 6.69 -2.92 17.01
CA SER A 244 8.07 -3.37 17.15
C SER A 244 8.21 -4.25 18.39
N THR A 245 8.61 -5.50 18.20
CA THR A 245 8.78 -6.49 19.25
C THR A 245 10.14 -7.19 19.12
N GLU A 246 10.55 -8.00 20.10
CA GLU A 246 11.78 -8.78 20.05
C GLU A 246 13.02 -7.94 19.72
N ASN A 247 13.16 -6.81 20.42
CA ASN A 247 14.28 -5.87 20.23
C ASN A 247 14.47 -5.35 18.78
N ALA A 248 13.44 -5.42 17.94
CA ALA A 248 13.47 -4.82 16.61
C ALA A 248 13.66 -3.30 16.70
N GLY A 249 14.06 -2.66 15.59
CA GLY A 249 14.19 -1.21 15.47
C GLY A 249 13.41 -0.69 14.27
N VAL A 250 12.33 0.04 14.52
CA VAL A 250 11.42 0.53 13.47
C VAL A 250 11.44 2.06 13.42
N LEU A 251 11.78 2.61 12.26
CA LEU A 251 11.60 4.03 11.94
C LEU A 251 10.21 4.23 11.34
N VAL A 252 9.34 4.94 12.07
CA VAL A 252 7.96 5.27 11.66
C VAL A 252 7.89 6.75 11.39
N GLU A 253 7.96 7.16 10.12
CA GLU A 253 8.06 8.58 9.81
C GLU A 253 7.09 9.05 8.72
N ASN A 254 6.57 10.26 8.92
CA ASN A 254 5.73 10.96 7.96
C ASN A 254 4.55 10.12 7.43
N ASN A 255 3.99 9.20 8.24
CA ASN A 255 2.77 8.50 7.92
C ASN A 255 1.53 9.35 8.27
N TYR A 256 0.39 9.02 7.68
CA TYR A 256 -0.89 9.61 8.02
C TYR A 256 -1.75 8.58 8.76
N PHE A 257 -2.13 8.87 10.00
CA PHE A 257 -3.01 8.05 10.83
C PHE A 257 -4.35 8.75 11.00
N GLU A 258 -5.44 8.07 10.67
CA GLU A 258 -6.80 8.57 10.81
C GLU A 258 -7.69 7.54 11.53
N ASN A 259 -8.25 7.92 12.67
CA ASN A 259 -9.03 7.03 13.54
C ASN A 259 -8.26 5.75 13.94
N VAL A 260 -7.02 5.90 14.35
CA VAL A 260 -6.16 4.82 14.84
C VAL A 260 -5.80 5.13 16.29
N GLU A 261 -6.35 4.38 17.23
CA GLU A 261 -6.16 4.64 18.66
C GLU A 261 -4.70 4.40 19.09
N GLU A 262 -4.06 3.35 18.55
CA GLU A 262 -2.68 2.99 18.83
C GLU A 262 -1.83 3.03 17.53
N PRO A 263 -1.33 4.22 17.10
CA PRO A 263 -0.53 4.33 15.86
C PRO A 263 0.75 3.50 15.86
N THR A 264 1.36 3.30 17.03
CA THR A 264 2.55 2.44 17.18
C THR A 264 2.47 1.64 18.48
N SER A 265 2.90 0.37 18.44
CA SER A 265 3.00 -0.52 19.61
C SER A 265 4.44 -1.03 19.78
N ILE A 266 4.89 -1.16 21.02
CA ILE A 266 6.23 -1.69 21.35
C ILE A 266 6.18 -3.10 21.92
N GLN A 267 5.00 -3.65 22.12
CA GLN A 267 4.82 -4.98 22.70
C GLN A 267 3.48 -5.56 22.23
N GLU A 268 3.53 -6.79 21.72
CA GLU A 268 2.35 -7.50 21.25
C GLU A 268 2.32 -8.92 21.81
N GLY A 269 1.22 -9.27 22.48
CA GLY A 269 1.09 -10.57 23.15
C GLY A 269 2.17 -10.78 24.19
N SER A 270 2.89 -11.89 24.12
CA SER A 270 3.99 -12.24 25.05
C SER A 270 5.38 -11.86 24.53
N SER A 271 5.49 -11.26 23.33
CA SER A 271 6.79 -10.86 22.76
C SER A 271 7.46 -9.77 23.60
N ASP A 272 8.78 -9.82 23.70
CA ASP A 272 9.56 -8.77 24.34
C ASP A 272 9.44 -7.42 23.59
N PRO A 273 9.56 -6.29 24.31
CA PRO A 273 9.43 -4.98 23.67
C PRO A 273 10.53 -4.70 22.64
N GLY A 274 10.14 -4.09 21.51
CA GLY A 274 11.05 -3.55 20.51
C GLY A 274 11.37 -2.07 20.68
N ASN A 275 12.01 -1.46 19.70
CA ASN A 275 12.42 -0.06 19.67
C ASN A 275 11.74 0.66 18.51
N ILE A 276 11.23 1.85 18.77
CA ILE A 276 10.54 2.69 17.78
C ILE A 276 11.09 4.11 17.83
N ARG A 277 11.36 4.67 16.66
CA ARG A 277 11.53 6.09 16.44
C ARG A 277 10.38 6.60 15.58
N ALA A 278 9.43 7.30 16.19
CA ALA A 278 8.30 7.92 15.49
C ALA A 278 8.57 9.42 15.28
N VAL A 279 8.48 9.91 14.03
CA VAL A 279 8.76 11.31 13.70
C VAL A 279 7.92 11.79 12.51
N GLY A 280 7.43 13.03 12.57
CA GLY A 280 6.73 13.68 11.44
C GLY A 280 5.38 13.09 11.07
N ASN A 281 4.84 12.14 11.84
CA ASN A 281 3.56 11.52 11.55
C ASN A 281 2.41 12.48 11.73
N HIS A 282 1.43 12.46 10.84
CA HIS A 282 0.22 13.26 10.89
C HIS A 282 -0.92 12.46 11.53
N LEU A 283 -1.58 13.03 12.53
CA LEU A 283 -2.58 12.34 13.33
C LEU A 283 -3.93 13.05 13.23
N VAL A 284 -4.97 12.31 12.87
CA VAL A 284 -6.36 12.78 12.83
C VAL A 284 -7.21 11.81 13.65
N ASN A 285 -7.82 12.27 14.72
CA ASN A 285 -8.60 11.42 15.64
C ASN A 285 -7.84 10.14 16.04
N SER A 286 -6.54 10.25 16.25
CA SER A 286 -5.64 9.11 16.53
C SER A 286 -4.85 9.36 17.79
N GLY A 287 -4.41 8.28 18.43
CA GLY A 287 -3.56 8.37 19.62
C GLY A 287 -2.15 8.88 19.29
N THR A 288 -1.37 9.11 20.33
CA THR A 288 0.03 9.53 20.17
C THR A 288 0.92 8.32 19.92
N PRO A 289 1.76 8.31 18.86
CA PRO A 289 2.70 7.22 18.62
C PRO A 289 3.66 7.03 19.81
N VAL A 290 3.78 5.80 20.27
CA VAL A 290 4.76 5.43 21.30
C VAL A 290 6.16 5.41 20.67
N THR A 291 7.12 6.01 21.35
CA THR A 291 8.56 5.97 21.03
C THR A 291 9.31 5.29 22.17
N ARG A 292 10.17 4.33 21.84
CA ARG A 292 11.02 3.64 22.81
C ARG A 292 12.44 3.50 22.24
N ASN A 293 13.43 3.86 23.05
CA ASN A 293 14.87 3.76 22.69
C ASN A 293 15.18 4.24 21.25
N PRO A 294 14.79 5.45 20.84
CA PRO A 294 14.91 5.89 19.44
C PRO A 294 16.35 5.89 18.92
N GLY A 295 17.35 6.01 19.80
CA GLY A 295 18.77 5.89 19.46
C GLY A 295 19.23 4.46 19.13
N ALA A 296 18.43 3.43 19.49
CA ALA A 296 18.71 2.04 19.12
C ALA A 296 18.20 1.70 17.70
N VAL A 297 17.33 2.53 17.13
CA VAL A 297 16.87 2.37 15.74
C VAL A 297 17.96 2.87 14.79
N LYS A 298 18.53 1.96 14.00
CA LYS A 298 19.61 2.28 13.05
C LYS A 298 19.10 3.20 11.93
N ALA A 299 20.01 3.96 11.32
CA ALA A 299 19.71 4.74 10.13
C ALA A 299 19.44 3.83 8.93
N VAL A 300 18.51 4.22 8.07
CA VAL A 300 18.28 3.53 6.79
C VAL A 300 19.44 3.82 5.83
N PRO A 301 19.96 2.81 5.11
CA PRO A 301 21.22 2.95 4.37
C PRO A 301 21.04 3.35 2.90
N TYR A 302 19.86 3.79 2.49
CA TYR A 302 19.55 4.21 1.10
C TYR A 302 19.04 5.65 1.06
N PRO A 303 19.22 6.35 -0.07
CA PRO A 303 18.61 7.66 -0.26
C PRO A 303 17.09 7.54 -0.43
N TYR A 304 16.35 8.47 0.17
CA TYR A 304 14.91 8.59 0.03
C TYR A 304 14.47 10.03 0.23
N THR A 305 13.26 10.34 -0.21
CA THR A 305 12.58 11.60 0.10
C THR A 305 11.22 11.25 0.67
N ALA A 306 10.99 11.65 1.93
CA ALA A 306 9.69 11.52 2.56
C ALA A 306 8.89 12.79 2.30
N GLU A 307 7.64 12.65 1.86
CA GLU A 307 6.68 13.76 1.83
C GLU A 307 6.17 14.09 3.24
N ALA A 308 5.67 15.30 3.43
CA ALA A 308 5.11 15.68 4.72
C ALA A 308 3.89 14.80 5.06
N GLY A 309 3.81 14.29 6.30
CA GLY A 309 2.76 13.37 6.73
C GLY A 309 1.33 13.85 6.39
N GLY A 310 1.05 15.15 6.47
CA GLY A 310 -0.26 15.71 6.12
C GLY A 310 -0.67 15.61 4.65
N ALA A 311 0.27 15.39 3.72
CA ALA A 311 0.00 15.22 2.29
C ALA A 311 -0.31 13.76 1.92
N VAL A 312 0.17 12.80 2.71
CA VAL A 312 0.19 11.36 2.43
C VAL A 312 -1.19 10.78 2.09
N LYS A 313 -2.24 11.17 2.81
CA LYS A 313 -3.60 10.69 2.52
C LYS A 313 -4.01 10.94 1.07
N ALA A 314 -3.79 12.14 0.55
CA ALA A 314 -4.15 12.49 -0.82
C ALA A 314 -3.31 11.70 -1.83
N THR A 315 -2.01 11.61 -1.60
CA THR A 315 -1.06 10.87 -2.44
C THR A 315 -1.41 9.39 -2.49
N VAL A 316 -1.57 8.74 -1.32
CA VAL A 316 -1.81 7.30 -1.22
C VAL A 316 -3.18 6.91 -1.77
N THR A 317 -4.25 7.66 -1.47
CA THR A 317 -5.58 7.35 -2.00
C THR A 317 -5.68 7.54 -3.52
N ALA A 318 -4.85 8.39 -4.10
CA ALA A 318 -4.76 8.56 -5.55
C ALA A 318 -3.91 7.47 -6.24
N GLY A 319 -2.87 6.94 -5.58
CA GLY A 319 -1.85 6.09 -6.19
C GLY A 319 -1.87 4.62 -5.78
N ALA A 320 -2.34 4.25 -4.57
CA ALA A 320 -2.26 2.88 -4.10
C ALA A 320 -3.31 1.95 -4.75
N GLY A 321 -2.94 0.68 -4.88
CA GLY A 321 -3.79 -0.38 -5.40
C GLY A 321 -3.70 -0.59 -6.92
N VAL A 322 -4.53 -1.48 -7.41
CA VAL A 322 -4.57 -1.91 -8.82
C VAL A 322 -5.02 -0.81 -9.78
N GLY A 323 -4.42 -0.78 -10.97
CA GLY A 323 -4.78 0.15 -12.06
C GLY A 323 -4.14 1.54 -11.92
N ARG A 324 -3.09 1.66 -11.12
CA ARG A 324 -2.39 2.91 -10.84
C ARG A 324 -0.95 2.95 -11.38
N ILE A 325 -0.51 1.91 -12.06
CA ILE A 325 0.84 1.81 -12.69
C ILE A 325 0.85 2.25 -14.13
#